data_1950fba6f9763a0b868ce2c20a6b89c9
#
_entry.id   1950fba6f9763a0b868ce2c20a6b89c9
#
_cell.length_a   1.000
_cell.length_b   1.000
_cell.length_c   1.000
_cell.angle_alpha   90.00
_cell.angle_beta   90.00
_cell.angle_gamma   90.00
#
_symmetry.space_group_name_H-M   'P 1'
#
loop_
_entity.id
_entity.type
_entity.pdbx_description
1 polymer ?
#
loop_
_entity_poly.entity_id
_entity_poly.type
_entity_poly.pdbx_seq_one_letter_code
_entity_poly.pdbx_strand_id
1 'polypeptide(L)'
;LRPDMAPSHVLVPLDGSPLADEALTHALETFDCEITVLNVVTPIGSGMSEGGIREEDDERLAEARERATELVEEARERAAGHGQSVETAVEIGDPAETILASVEETDVDHVVMGGHGGDAEGLVTRLLGTVATTVVSEAPVTVTVVR
;
A
#
# COMPACT_ATOMS: atom_id res chain seq x y z
N LEU A 1 -4.05 -20.30 24.43
CA LEU A 1 -4.30 -19.06 23.71
C LEU A 1 -3.17 -18.08 23.92
N ARG A 2 -2.62 -17.57 22.88
CA ARG A 2 -1.48 -16.68 22.96
C ARG A 2 -1.85 -15.30 22.42
N PRO A 3 -1.73 -14.27 23.27
CA PRO A 3 -2.03 -12.90 22.83
C PRO A 3 -1.16 -12.45 21.67
N ASP A 4 0.04 -13.00 21.56
CA ASP A 4 0.97 -12.65 20.49
C ASP A 4 0.61 -13.22 19.12
N MET A 5 -0.45 -14.01 19.03
CA MET A 5 -0.94 -14.51 17.75
C MET A 5 -1.80 -13.48 17.02
N ALA A 6 -2.33 -12.49 17.73
CA ALA A 6 -3.03 -11.40 17.09
C ALA A 6 -2.02 -10.45 16.47
N PRO A 7 -2.33 -9.84 15.31
CA PRO A 7 -1.43 -8.87 14.70
C PRO A 7 -1.20 -7.69 15.63
N SER A 8 0.03 -7.23 15.69
CA SER A 8 0.39 -6.04 16.46
C SER A 8 0.70 -4.85 15.58
N HIS A 9 0.99 -5.08 14.31
CA HIS A 9 1.28 -3.99 13.36
C HIS A 9 0.87 -4.42 11.95
N VAL A 10 -0.13 -3.75 11.41
CA VAL A 10 -0.68 -4.05 10.08
C VAL A 10 -0.20 -3.00 9.08
N LEU A 11 0.23 -3.45 7.92
CA LEU A 11 0.59 -2.57 6.82
C LEU A 11 -0.51 -2.61 5.77
N VAL A 12 -0.98 -1.45 5.34
CA VAL A 12 -2.01 -1.33 4.31
C VAL A 12 -1.44 -0.49 3.14
N PRO A 13 -1.03 -1.15 2.05
CA PRO A 13 -0.62 -0.41 0.86
C PRO A 13 -1.82 0.24 0.19
N LEU A 14 -1.70 1.51 -0.17
CA LEU A 14 -2.75 2.24 -0.88
C LEU A 14 -2.21 2.76 -2.20
N ASP A 15 -2.95 2.55 -3.27
CA ASP A 15 -2.60 3.04 -4.60
C ASP A 15 -3.69 3.92 -5.19
N GLY A 16 -4.69 4.28 -4.39
CA GLY A 16 -5.81 5.08 -4.86
C GLY A 16 -6.92 4.27 -5.51
N SER A 17 -6.76 2.96 -5.61
CA SER A 17 -7.79 2.11 -6.22
C SER A 17 -8.92 1.83 -5.22
N PRO A 18 -10.12 1.49 -5.73
CA PRO A 18 -11.25 1.15 -4.86
C PRO A 18 -10.97 -0.03 -3.94
N LEU A 19 -10.28 -1.06 -4.41
CA LEU A 19 -9.99 -2.21 -3.58
C LEU A 19 -8.99 -1.89 -2.47
N ALA A 20 -8.04 -0.98 -2.74
CA ALA A 20 -7.12 -0.55 -1.70
C ALA A 20 -7.88 0.20 -0.61
N ASP A 21 -8.86 1.02 -1.00
CA ASP A 21 -9.70 1.72 -0.03
C ASP A 21 -10.53 0.73 0.79
N GLU A 22 -11.05 -0.31 0.16
CA GLU A 22 -11.78 -1.36 0.87
C GLU A 22 -10.86 -2.14 1.81
N ALA A 23 -9.61 -2.35 1.41
CA ALA A 23 -8.62 -3.00 2.26
C ALA A 23 -8.37 -2.17 3.52
N LEU A 24 -8.23 -0.86 3.37
CA LEU A 24 -8.05 0.02 4.53
C LEU A 24 -9.26 -0.05 5.46
N THR A 25 -10.46 0.02 4.91
CA THR A 25 -11.68 -0.08 5.71
C THR A 25 -11.73 -1.42 6.45
N HIS A 26 -11.39 -2.50 5.76
CA HIS A 26 -11.35 -3.82 6.37
C HIS A 26 -10.37 -3.85 7.54
N ALA A 27 -9.19 -3.29 7.34
CA ALA A 27 -8.18 -3.25 8.40
C ALA A 27 -8.66 -2.43 9.61
N LEU A 28 -9.26 -1.28 9.35
CA LEU A 28 -9.76 -0.41 10.43
C LEU A 28 -10.88 -1.07 11.22
N GLU A 29 -11.71 -1.86 10.57
CA GLU A 29 -12.82 -2.54 11.23
C GLU A 29 -12.43 -3.85 11.90
N THR A 30 -11.36 -4.46 11.46
CA THR A 30 -10.98 -5.79 11.90
C THR A 30 -9.90 -5.79 12.97
N PHE A 31 -8.92 -4.90 12.84
CA PHE A 31 -7.74 -4.91 13.71
C PHE A 31 -7.74 -3.73 14.67
N ASP A 32 -7.40 -4.00 15.92
CA ASP A 32 -7.28 -2.99 16.94
C ASP A 32 -5.82 -2.92 17.36
N CYS A 33 -4.97 -2.45 16.44
CA CYS A 33 -3.55 -2.42 16.65
C CYS A 33 -2.95 -1.29 15.80
N GLU A 34 -1.63 -1.16 15.84
CA GLU A 34 -0.94 -0.17 15.02
C GLU A 34 -1.15 -0.49 13.53
N ILE A 35 -1.51 0.52 12.76
CA ILE A 35 -1.71 0.40 11.32
C ILE A 35 -0.87 1.45 10.63
N THR A 36 -0.09 1.03 9.65
CA THR A 36 0.67 1.93 8.78
C THR A 36 0.10 1.88 7.38
N VAL A 37 -0.18 3.03 6.84
CA VAL A 37 -0.64 3.17 5.46
C VAL A 37 0.56 3.57 4.60
N LEU A 38 0.80 2.83 3.54
CA LEU A 38 1.96 3.05 2.67
C LEU A 38 1.50 3.33 1.25
N ASN A 39 1.94 4.43 0.68
CA ASN A 39 1.79 4.66 -0.75
C ASN A 39 3.17 4.60 -1.39
N VAL A 40 3.28 3.84 -2.46
CA VAL A 40 4.53 3.71 -3.21
C VAL A 40 4.39 4.47 -4.52
N VAL A 41 5.25 5.46 -4.70
CA VAL A 41 5.30 6.24 -5.93
C VAL A 41 6.28 5.56 -6.87
N THR A 42 5.81 5.18 -8.05
CA THR A 42 6.65 4.54 -9.05
C THR A 42 7.23 5.62 -9.95
N PRO A 43 8.57 5.72 -10.07
CA PRO A 43 9.17 6.71 -10.96
C PRO A 43 8.78 6.46 -12.42
N ILE A 44 8.42 7.52 -13.12
CA ILE A 44 8.05 7.45 -14.53
C ILE A 44 9.29 7.68 -15.39
N GLY A 45 9.48 6.80 -16.36
CA GLY A 45 10.60 6.93 -17.30
C GLY A 45 11.96 6.68 -16.69
N SER A 46 11.99 6.04 -15.53
CA SER A 46 13.24 5.80 -14.82
C SER A 46 14.22 4.96 -15.65
N GLY A 47 15.43 5.45 -15.72
CA GLY A 47 16.54 4.71 -16.32
C GLY A 47 16.53 4.60 -17.82
N MET A 48 15.55 5.14 -18.50
CA MET A 48 15.46 5.00 -19.94
C MET A 48 16.00 6.20 -20.70
N SER A 49 16.32 7.26 -20.02
CA SER A 49 16.82 8.47 -20.63
C SER A 49 18.34 8.49 -20.61
N GLU A 50 18.96 8.57 -21.77
CA GLU A 50 20.41 8.67 -21.87
C GLU A 50 20.91 10.04 -21.44
N GLY A 51 20.03 11.04 -21.43
CA GLY A 51 20.37 12.39 -21.04
C GLY A 51 20.21 12.69 -19.57
N GLY A 52 19.90 11.68 -18.75
CA GLY A 52 19.66 11.88 -17.34
C GLY A 52 18.23 12.31 -17.03
N ILE A 53 18.00 12.82 -15.84
CA ILE A 53 16.67 13.22 -15.40
C ILE A 53 16.31 14.55 -16.05
N ARG A 54 15.16 14.60 -16.70
CA ARG A 54 14.65 15.82 -17.33
C ARG A 54 13.82 16.59 -16.32
N GLU A 55 13.71 17.91 -16.52
CA GLU A 55 12.88 18.75 -15.67
C GLU A 55 11.42 18.24 -15.64
N GLU A 56 10.92 17.77 -16.79
CA GLU A 56 9.57 17.21 -16.87
C GLU A 56 9.37 16.00 -15.97
N ASP A 57 10.39 15.17 -15.85
CA ASP A 57 10.33 13.99 -14.99
C ASP A 57 10.35 14.40 -13.52
N ASP A 58 11.13 15.45 -13.18
CA ASP A 58 11.16 15.97 -11.82
C ASP A 58 9.82 16.57 -11.43
N GLU A 59 9.18 17.29 -12.36
CA GLU A 59 7.86 17.87 -12.12
C GLU A 59 6.79 16.77 -11.92
N ARG A 60 6.86 15.71 -12.73
CA ARG A 60 5.94 14.58 -12.61
C ARG A 60 6.12 13.86 -11.30
N LEU A 61 7.36 13.72 -10.88
CA LEU A 61 7.64 13.09 -9.60
C LEU A 61 7.12 13.93 -8.45
N ALA A 62 7.31 15.25 -8.52
CA ALA A 62 6.78 16.14 -7.49
C ALA A 62 5.26 16.07 -7.42
N GLU A 63 4.58 16.05 -8.57
CA GLU A 63 3.13 15.92 -8.61
C GLU A 63 2.67 14.57 -8.05
N ALA A 64 3.40 13.50 -8.38
CA ALA A 64 3.07 12.18 -7.87
C ALA A 64 3.22 12.12 -6.35
N ARG A 65 4.23 12.79 -5.80
CA ARG A 65 4.42 12.86 -4.36
C ARG A 65 3.30 13.64 -3.68
N GLU A 66 2.83 14.71 -4.32
CA GLU A 66 1.72 15.48 -3.79
C GLU A 66 0.45 14.64 -3.75
N ARG A 67 0.18 13.89 -4.81
CA ARG A 67 -0.97 13.00 -4.84
C ARG A 67 -0.84 11.91 -3.79
N ALA A 68 0.36 11.39 -3.59
CA ALA A 68 0.62 10.38 -2.57
C ALA A 68 0.34 10.94 -1.17
N THR A 69 0.78 12.17 -0.92
CA THR A 69 0.53 12.82 0.36
C THR A 69 -0.96 13.01 0.60
N GLU A 70 -1.69 13.42 -0.43
CA GLU A 70 -3.14 13.57 -0.33
C GLU A 70 -3.82 12.22 -0.02
N LEU A 71 -3.36 11.16 -0.66
CA LEU A 71 -3.88 9.81 -0.46
C LEU A 71 -3.72 9.36 0.99
N VAL A 72 -2.53 9.54 1.54
CA VAL A 72 -2.31 9.10 2.92
C VAL A 72 -3.01 10.00 3.92
N GLU A 73 -3.20 11.28 3.60
CA GLU A 73 -3.97 12.17 4.46
C GLU A 73 -5.45 11.81 4.47
N GLU A 74 -6.00 11.41 3.32
CA GLU A 74 -7.37 10.91 3.24
C GLU A 74 -7.53 9.64 4.07
N ALA A 75 -6.51 8.78 4.04
CA ALA A 75 -6.51 7.56 4.85
C ALA A 75 -6.52 7.91 6.34
N ARG A 76 -5.75 8.91 6.73
CA ARG A 76 -5.70 9.38 8.11
C ARG A 76 -7.06 9.90 8.57
N GLU A 77 -7.74 10.65 7.71
CA GLU A 77 -9.08 11.15 8.00
C GLU A 77 -10.09 10.01 8.13
N ARG A 78 -9.97 9.02 7.26
CA ARG A 78 -10.85 7.85 7.31
C ARG A 78 -10.64 7.08 8.61
N ALA A 79 -9.39 6.92 9.02
CA ALA A 79 -9.07 6.25 10.28
C ALA A 79 -9.66 7.01 11.46
N ALA A 80 -9.56 8.34 11.45
CA ALA A 80 -10.15 9.16 12.51
C ALA A 80 -11.66 8.96 12.59
N GLY A 81 -12.33 8.79 11.45
CA GLY A 81 -13.76 8.48 11.41
C GLY A 81 -14.11 7.15 12.06
N HIS A 82 -13.15 6.26 12.17
CA HIS A 82 -13.31 4.97 12.86
C HIS A 82 -12.76 5.02 14.30
N GLY A 83 -12.38 6.20 14.77
CA GLY A 83 -11.82 6.33 16.11
C GLY A 83 -10.40 5.83 16.23
N GLN A 84 -9.68 5.71 15.12
CA GLN A 84 -8.31 5.21 15.10
C GLN A 84 -7.36 6.23 14.49
N SER A 85 -6.08 6.06 14.78
CA SER A 85 -5.03 6.83 14.13
C SER A 85 -4.10 5.87 13.42
N VAL A 86 -3.56 6.29 12.29
CA VAL A 86 -2.65 5.47 11.49
C VAL A 86 -1.35 6.21 11.26
N GLU A 87 -0.28 5.46 11.12
CA GLU A 87 0.98 6.00 10.65
C GLU A 87 0.92 6.03 9.13
N THR A 88 1.59 6.99 8.52
CA THR A 88 1.60 7.12 7.07
C THR A 88 3.02 7.15 6.55
N ALA A 89 3.23 6.56 5.38
CA ALA A 89 4.53 6.57 4.73
C ALA A 89 4.33 6.70 3.23
N VAL A 90 5.22 7.47 2.61
CA VAL A 90 5.28 7.60 1.16
C VAL A 90 6.70 7.24 0.74
N GLU A 91 6.82 6.23 -0.10
CA GLU A 91 8.10 5.74 -0.56
C GLU A 91 8.15 5.77 -2.09
N ILE A 92 9.34 5.82 -2.64
CA ILE A 92 9.53 5.80 -4.09
C ILE A 92 10.21 4.49 -4.47
N GLY A 93 9.64 3.77 -5.44
CA GLY A 93 10.25 2.53 -5.88
C GLY A 93 9.24 1.62 -6.58
N ASP A 94 9.59 0.36 -6.69
CA ASP A 94 8.70 -0.66 -7.19
C ASP A 94 7.70 -1.04 -6.08
N PRO A 95 6.40 -1.09 -6.37
CA PRO A 95 5.42 -1.35 -5.33
C PRO A 95 5.66 -2.64 -4.54
N ALA A 96 5.80 -3.76 -5.21
CA ALA A 96 5.97 -5.04 -4.51
C ALA A 96 7.26 -5.07 -3.69
N GLU A 97 8.36 -4.63 -4.27
CA GLU A 97 9.64 -4.60 -3.57
C GLU A 97 9.61 -3.69 -2.35
N THR A 98 8.96 -2.54 -2.48
CA THR A 98 8.88 -1.56 -1.40
C THR A 98 8.01 -2.10 -0.25
N ILE A 99 6.89 -2.74 -0.59
CA ILE A 99 6.04 -3.37 0.41
C ILE A 99 6.80 -4.44 1.17
N LEU A 100 7.50 -5.32 0.45
CA LEU A 100 8.26 -6.39 1.07
C LEU A 100 9.41 -5.86 1.93
N ALA A 101 10.08 -4.81 1.48
CA ALA A 101 11.13 -4.17 2.27
C ALA A 101 10.56 -3.58 3.57
N SER A 102 9.39 -2.95 3.49
CA SER A 102 8.73 -2.42 4.68
C SER A 102 8.42 -3.50 5.70
N VAL A 103 7.98 -4.67 5.22
CA VAL A 103 7.69 -5.80 6.11
C VAL A 103 8.96 -6.29 6.80
N GLU A 104 10.07 -6.35 6.08
CA GLU A 104 11.33 -6.83 6.64
C GLU A 104 12.03 -5.81 7.54
N GLU A 105 11.91 -4.53 7.22
CA GLU A 105 12.61 -3.46 7.93
C GLU A 105 11.87 -2.93 9.16
N THR A 106 10.60 -3.28 9.31
CA THR A 106 9.78 -2.81 10.43
C THR A 106 9.23 -4.03 11.19
N ASP A 107 8.43 -3.77 12.20
CA ASP A 107 7.81 -4.83 12.98
C ASP A 107 6.42 -5.23 12.46
N VAL A 108 6.14 -4.95 11.20
CA VAL A 108 4.88 -5.34 10.56
C VAL A 108 4.76 -6.86 10.57
N ASP A 109 3.63 -7.35 11.05
CA ASP A 109 3.37 -8.79 11.10
C ASP A 109 2.13 -9.21 10.29
N HIS A 110 1.51 -8.27 9.58
CA HIS A 110 0.34 -8.57 8.77
C HIS A 110 0.18 -7.50 7.69
N VAL A 111 -0.12 -7.93 6.47
CA VAL A 111 -0.40 -7.01 5.36
C VAL A 111 -1.86 -7.18 4.95
N VAL A 112 -2.57 -6.08 4.78
CA VAL A 112 -3.94 -6.10 4.23
C VAL A 112 -3.92 -5.25 2.97
N MET A 113 -4.23 -5.86 1.84
CA MET A 113 -4.13 -5.16 0.56
C MET A 113 -5.24 -5.54 -0.40
N GLY A 114 -5.48 -4.70 -1.38
CA GLY A 114 -6.40 -5.02 -2.46
C GLY A 114 -5.81 -6.05 -3.40
N GLY A 115 -6.65 -6.87 -3.99
CA GLY A 115 -6.21 -7.95 -4.87
C GLY A 115 -5.73 -7.47 -6.23
N HIS A 116 -6.13 -6.27 -6.65
CA HIS A 116 -5.65 -5.64 -7.89
C HIS A 116 -5.86 -4.15 -7.78
N GLY A 117 -5.16 -3.41 -8.63
CA GLY A 117 -5.37 -1.96 -8.72
C GLY A 117 -6.33 -1.62 -9.85
N GLY A 118 -6.82 -0.38 -9.84
CA GLY A 118 -7.67 0.13 -10.89
C GLY A 118 -9.11 -0.39 -10.85
N ASP A 119 -9.84 -0.11 -11.92
CA ASP A 119 -11.25 -0.46 -12.05
C ASP A 119 -11.43 -1.65 -12.98
N ALA A 120 -11.03 -2.81 -12.54
CA ALA A 120 -11.19 -4.03 -13.34
C ALA A 120 -12.59 -4.60 -13.15
N GLU A 121 -13.17 -5.13 -14.22
CA GLU A 121 -14.48 -5.74 -14.20
C GLU A 121 -14.44 -7.13 -14.82
N GLY A 122 -15.45 -7.93 -14.52
CA GLY A 122 -15.61 -9.25 -15.10
C GLY A 122 -14.57 -10.24 -14.57
N LEU A 123 -13.99 -11.00 -15.50
CA LEU A 123 -13.01 -12.03 -15.12
C LEU A 123 -11.77 -11.46 -14.49
N VAL A 124 -11.39 -10.23 -14.85
CA VAL A 124 -10.18 -9.61 -14.33
C VAL A 124 -10.29 -9.39 -12.81
N THR A 125 -11.50 -9.13 -12.30
CA THR A 125 -11.69 -8.91 -10.87
C THR A 125 -11.41 -10.15 -10.02
N ARG A 126 -11.39 -11.32 -10.64
CA ARG A 126 -11.15 -12.59 -9.93
C ARG A 126 -9.68 -12.95 -9.87
N LEU A 127 -8.84 -12.26 -10.65
CA LEU A 127 -7.42 -12.53 -10.69
C LEU A 127 -6.70 -11.57 -9.78
N LEU A 128 -5.63 -12.05 -9.17
CA LEU A 128 -4.77 -11.17 -8.38
C LEU A 128 -3.89 -10.37 -9.34
N GLY A 129 -3.71 -9.09 -9.03
CA GLY A 129 -2.78 -8.25 -9.76
C GLY A 129 -1.34 -8.67 -9.49
N THR A 130 -0.42 -8.10 -10.27
CA THR A 130 1.00 -8.44 -10.16
C THR A 130 1.58 -8.14 -8.77
N VAL A 131 1.24 -6.99 -8.22
CA VAL A 131 1.75 -6.61 -6.90
C VAL A 131 1.24 -7.57 -5.84
N ALA A 132 -0.07 -7.84 -5.84
CA ALA A 132 -0.66 -8.74 -4.85
C ALA A 132 -0.08 -10.14 -4.96
N THR A 133 0.08 -10.65 -6.18
CA THR A 133 0.65 -11.98 -6.40
C THR A 133 2.06 -12.06 -5.83
N THR A 134 2.89 -11.06 -6.08
CA THR A 134 4.27 -11.04 -5.59
C THR A 134 4.31 -10.97 -4.07
N VAL A 135 3.51 -10.09 -3.47
CA VAL A 135 3.49 -9.94 -2.02
C VAL A 135 3.01 -11.22 -1.35
N VAL A 136 1.93 -11.81 -1.85
CA VAL A 136 1.41 -13.08 -1.30
C VAL A 136 2.46 -14.19 -1.37
N SER A 137 3.21 -14.23 -2.47
CA SER A 137 4.19 -15.30 -2.68
C SER A 137 5.45 -15.12 -1.84
N GLU A 138 5.86 -13.89 -1.57
CA GLU A 138 7.17 -13.63 -0.98
C GLU A 138 7.15 -13.05 0.43
N ALA A 139 6.02 -12.55 0.90
CA ALA A 139 5.98 -11.95 2.24
C ALA A 139 6.18 -13.02 3.32
N PRO A 140 7.02 -12.73 4.32
CA PRO A 140 7.23 -13.66 5.43
C PRO A 140 6.15 -13.55 6.52
N VAL A 141 5.11 -12.78 6.28
CA VAL A 141 4.02 -12.54 7.24
C VAL A 141 2.68 -12.87 6.60
N THR A 142 1.64 -12.88 7.41
CA THR A 142 0.28 -13.10 6.92
C THR A 142 -0.16 -11.98 6.00
N VAL A 143 -0.81 -12.32 4.90
CA VAL A 143 -1.34 -11.35 3.96
C VAL A 143 -2.82 -11.60 3.76
N THR A 144 -3.63 -10.59 4.02
CA THR A 144 -5.05 -10.61 3.72
C THR A 144 -5.26 -9.86 2.42
N VAL A 145 -5.92 -10.50 1.47
CA VAL A 145 -6.21 -9.89 0.18
C VAL A 145 -7.70 -9.63 0.07
N VAL A 146 -8.07 -8.38 -0.17
CA VAL A 146 -9.46 -7.98 -0.36
C VAL A 146 -9.75 -7.99 -1.86
N ARG A 147 -10.80 -8.70 -2.26
CA ARG A 147 -11.18 -8.84 -3.66
C ARG A 147 -12.50 -8.17 -3.96
#